data_75954cebac42e0f81c282ae3bf013370
#
_entry.id   75954cebac42e0f81c282ae3bf013370
#
_cell.length_a   1.000
_cell.length_b   1.000
_cell.length_c   1.000
_cell.angle_alpha   90.00
_cell.angle_beta   90.00
_cell.angle_gamma   90.00
#
_symmetry.space_group_name_H-M   'P 1'
#
loop_
_entity.id
_entity.type
_entity.pdbx_description
1 polymer ?
#
loop_
_entity_poly.entity_id
_entity_poly.type
_entity_poly.pdbx_seq_one_letter_code
_entity_poly.pdbx_strand_id
1 'polypeptide(L)'
;MKIGWAFTGAGHLLKESVEAMEELAKDNDLTVFLSQASEEVLKMYGLYDRVVAVTGGRYNELASDSNQKFSFPITGRLSLGKYDLLIVSPTTANTVAKIVHGISDTLVTNAVAQAGKGRVRTLMVPVDIEPGDVETILPSKLEKTKCQKCDECEAALACPNGAIIAHEEIDLLKCIGCGTCKDICPYDAVSTGKIITMHMREIDIENTQKLQKMEGIEIFDTPQSLLDSLDL
;
A
#
# COMPACT_ATOMS: atom_id res chain seq x y z
N MET A 1 2.26 -20.66 8.07
CA MET A 1 1.86 -19.76 9.18
C MET A 1 0.55 -19.07 8.84
N LYS A 2 -0.10 -18.44 9.82
CA LYS A 2 -1.24 -17.51 9.61
C LYS A 2 -0.74 -16.10 9.76
N ILE A 3 -0.68 -15.37 8.67
CA ILE A 3 -0.09 -14.04 8.59
C ILE A 3 -1.19 -13.01 8.30
N GLY A 4 -1.21 -11.93 9.06
CA GLY A 4 -1.92 -10.73 8.67
C GLY A 4 -0.99 -9.82 7.88
N TRP A 5 -1.37 -9.40 6.68
CA TRP A 5 -0.64 -8.41 5.90
C TRP A 5 -1.46 -7.14 5.75
N ALA A 6 -0.97 -6.02 6.24
CA ALA A 6 -1.67 -4.74 6.22
C ALA A 6 -0.97 -3.76 5.28
N PHE A 7 -1.77 -3.12 4.40
CA PHE A 7 -1.32 -2.04 3.52
C PHE A 7 -1.81 -0.68 4.01
N THR A 8 -0.97 0.33 3.87
CA THR A 8 -1.33 1.73 4.07
C THR A 8 -1.21 2.53 2.77
N GLY A 9 -1.63 3.79 2.77
CA GLY A 9 -1.71 4.61 1.54
C GLY A 9 -0.37 5.16 1.03
N ALA A 10 0.74 4.44 1.16
CA ALA A 10 2.03 4.83 0.63
C ALA A 10 2.23 4.30 -0.79
N GLY A 11 2.67 5.18 -1.71
CA GLY A 11 3.11 4.76 -3.06
C GLY A 11 4.55 4.27 -3.08
N HIS A 12 5.40 4.80 -2.18
CA HIS A 12 6.78 4.33 -2.00
C HIS A 12 6.79 2.92 -1.41
N LEU A 13 7.63 2.03 -1.95
CA LEU A 13 7.73 0.61 -1.60
C LEU A 13 6.42 -0.20 -1.79
N LEU A 14 5.41 0.34 -2.48
CA LEU A 14 4.13 -0.34 -2.64
C LEU A 14 4.25 -1.59 -3.51
N LYS A 15 4.94 -1.49 -4.65
CA LYS A 15 5.14 -2.60 -5.57
C LYS A 15 5.95 -3.72 -4.91
N GLU A 16 7.04 -3.36 -4.26
CA GLU A 16 7.93 -4.28 -3.53
C GLU A 16 7.16 -4.96 -2.38
N SER A 17 6.26 -4.24 -1.70
CA SER A 17 5.39 -4.81 -0.66
C SER A 17 4.39 -5.81 -1.21
N VAL A 18 3.84 -5.56 -2.42
CA VAL A 18 2.94 -6.53 -3.08
C VAL A 18 3.72 -7.77 -3.50
N GLU A 19 4.91 -7.62 -4.07
CA GLU A 19 5.77 -8.74 -4.46
C GLU A 19 6.17 -9.61 -3.25
N ALA A 20 6.54 -8.98 -2.14
CA ALA A 20 6.85 -9.67 -0.90
C ALA A 20 5.63 -10.41 -0.31
N MET A 21 4.46 -9.79 -0.36
CA MET A 21 3.19 -10.42 0.05
C MET A 21 2.87 -11.67 -0.79
N GLU A 22 3.02 -11.57 -2.11
CA GLU A 22 2.77 -12.70 -3.03
C GLU A 22 3.73 -13.86 -2.77
N GLU A 23 4.97 -13.57 -2.42
CA GLU A 23 5.97 -14.59 -2.07
C GLU A 23 5.53 -15.36 -0.81
N LEU A 24 5.16 -14.64 0.25
CA LEU A 24 4.68 -15.26 1.49
C LEU A 24 3.38 -16.04 1.32
N ALA A 25 2.51 -15.60 0.42
CA ALA A 25 1.21 -16.25 0.18
C ALA A 25 1.33 -17.64 -0.45
N LYS A 26 2.49 -18.00 -1.03
CA LYS A 26 2.71 -19.32 -1.64
C LYS A 26 2.62 -20.46 -0.61
N ASP A 27 3.13 -20.24 0.61
CA ASP A 27 3.30 -21.27 1.63
C ASP A 27 2.57 -20.95 2.94
N ASN A 28 1.81 -19.86 2.99
CA ASN A 28 1.16 -19.37 4.21
C ASN A 28 -0.30 -18.98 3.99
N ASP A 29 -1.12 -19.09 5.04
CA ASP A 29 -2.45 -18.50 5.10
C ASP A 29 -2.32 -16.98 5.32
N LEU A 30 -2.83 -16.16 4.40
CA LEU A 30 -2.60 -14.74 4.41
C LEU A 30 -3.90 -13.93 4.40
N THR A 31 -4.18 -13.24 5.49
CA THR A 31 -5.29 -12.28 5.56
C THR A 31 -4.78 -10.87 5.28
N VAL A 32 -5.35 -10.23 4.28
CA VAL A 32 -4.96 -8.87 3.89
C VAL A 32 -5.87 -7.85 4.56
N PHE A 33 -5.27 -6.81 5.16
CA PHE A 33 -5.93 -5.67 5.77
C PHE A 33 -5.64 -4.41 4.98
N LEU A 34 -6.67 -3.76 4.43
CA LEU A 34 -6.52 -2.53 3.66
C LEU A 34 -7.09 -1.33 4.43
N SER A 35 -6.28 -0.30 4.61
CA SER A 35 -6.84 1.02 4.94
C SER A 35 -7.59 1.57 3.72
N GLN A 36 -8.55 2.48 3.92
CA GLN A 36 -9.24 3.13 2.81
C GLN A 36 -8.25 3.75 1.81
N ALA A 37 -7.23 4.45 2.30
CA ALA A 37 -6.20 5.05 1.46
C ALA A 37 -5.38 4.00 0.69
N SER A 38 -5.07 2.84 1.27
CA SER A 38 -4.33 1.79 0.56
C SER A 38 -5.15 1.15 -0.54
N GLU A 39 -6.45 0.98 -0.35
CA GLU A 39 -7.33 0.46 -1.41
C GLU A 39 -7.33 1.38 -2.64
N GLU A 40 -7.39 2.71 -2.43
CA GLU A 40 -7.30 3.69 -3.50
C GLU A 40 -5.93 3.67 -4.18
N VAL A 41 -4.85 3.72 -3.41
CA VAL A 41 -3.47 3.76 -3.94
C VAL A 41 -3.14 2.47 -4.70
N LEU A 42 -3.51 1.29 -4.21
CA LEU A 42 -3.33 0.03 -4.94
C LEU A 42 -4.03 0.04 -6.30
N LYS A 43 -5.25 0.61 -6.39
CA LYS A 43 -5.95 0.79 -7.66
C LYS A 43 -5.22 1.78 -8.57
N MET A 44 -4.77 2.92 -8.04
CA MET A 44 -4.03 3.94 -8.80
C MET A 44 -2.73 3.41 -9.43
N TYR A 45 -2.10 2.44 -8.79
CA TYR A 45 -0.87 1.81 -9.28
C TYR A 45 -1.10 0.50 -10.02
N GLY A 46 -2.37 0.08 -10.22
CA GLY A 46 -2.73 -1.15 -10.92
C GLY A 46 -2.34 -2.44 -10.19
N LEU A 47 -2.21 -2.38 -8.87
CA LEU A 47 -1.75 -3.49 -8.05
C LEU A 47 -2.88 -4.18 -7.25
N TYR A 48 -4.08 -3.61 -7.24
CA TYR A 48 -5.20 -4.09 -6.43
C TYR A 48 -5.59 -5.53 -6.75
N ASP A 49 -5.68 -5.90 -8.04
CA ASP A 49 -6.08 -7.24 -8.46
C ASP A 49 -5.06 -8.31 -8.05
N ARG A 50 -3.77 -7.96 -8.00
CA ARG A 50 -2.71 -8.83 -7.48
C ARG A 50 -2.91 -9.13 -6.00
N VAL A 51 -3.30 -8.11 -5.23
CA VAL A 51 -3.61 -8.27 -3.79
C VAL A 51 -4.86 -9.13 -3.59
N VAL A 52 -5.89 -8.95 -4.41
CA VAL A 52 -7.11 -9.79 -4.35
C VAL A 52 -6.80 -11.24 -4.71
N ALA A 53 -5.92 -11.48 -5.68
CA ALA A 53 -5.60 -12.81 -6.18
C ALA A 53 -5.03 -13.77 -5.12
N VAL A 54 -4.37 -13.26 -4.07
CA VAL A 54 -3.84 -14.08 -2.96
C VAL A 54 -4.89 -14.40 -1.89
N THR A 55 -6.12 -13.91 -2.03
CA THR A 55 -7.21 -14.11 -1.08
C THR A 55 -8.27 -15.06 -1.63
N GLY A 56 -9.09 -15.67 -0.80
CA GLY A 56 -10.18 -16.55 -1.27
C GLY A 56 -10.53 -17.71 -0.34
N GLY A 57 -10.16 -17.66 0.93
CA GLY A 57 -10.47 -18.71 1.89
C GLY A 57 -10.43 -18.23 3.33
N ARG A 58 -10.70 -19.13 4.26
CA ARG A 58 -10.58 -18.82 5.69
C ARG A 58 -9.10 -18.55 6.02
N TYR A 59 -8.81 -17.43 6.65
CA TYR A 59 -7.49 -16.86 6.87
C TYR A 59 -6.77 -16.38 5.58
N ASN A 60 -7.40 -16.53 4.41
CA ASN A 60 -7.01 -15.91 3.15
C ASN A 60 -8.08 -14.89 2.73
N GLU A 61 -8.39 -13.95 3.61
CA GLU A 61 -9.49 -13.00 3.48
C GLU A 61 -8.96 -11.61 3.12
N LEU A 62 -9.76 -10.84 2.40
CA LEU A 62 -9.54 -9.41 2.19
C LEU A 62 -10.46 -8.62 3.11
N ALA A 63 -9.89 -7.89 4.04
CA ALA A 63 -10.57 -6.94 4.92
C ALA A 63 -10.17 -5.50 4.57
N SER A 64 -11.15 -4.61 4.46
CA SER A 64 -10.92 -3.18 4.23
C SER A 64 -11.75 -2.34 5.20
N ASP A 65 -11.37 -1.08 5.40
CA ASP A 65 -12.18 -0.15 6.21
C ASP A 65 -13.64 -0.12 5.75
N SER A 66 -13.89 -0.26 4.44
CA SER A 66 -15.23 -0.21 3.85
C SER A 66 -16.07 -1.46 4.10
N ASN A 67 -15.46 -2.65 4.25
CA ASN A 67 -16.19 -3.90 4.46
C ASN A 67 -16.24 -4.36 5.93
N GLN A 68 -15.58 -3.64 6.83
CA GLN A 68 -15.63 -3.85 8.26
C GLN A 68 -16.55 -2.83 8.94
N LYS A 69 -17.20 -3.24 10.02
CA LYS A 69 -17.95 -2.30 10.88
C LYS A 69 -16.97 -1.49 11.73
N PHE A 70 -17.44 -0.42 12.35
CA PHE A 70 -16.61 0.48 13.19
C PHE A 70 -15.76 -0.21 14.27
N SER A 71 -16.15 -1.40 14.73
CA SER A 71 -15.39 -2.19 15.71
C SER A 71 -14.32 -3.10 15.10
N PHE A 72 -14.19 -3.13 13.77
CA PHE A 72 -13.26 -3.99 13.04
C PHE A 72 -13.21 -5.44 13.55
N PRO A 73 -14.30 -6.22 13.49
CA PRO A 73 -14.42 -7.52 14.17
C PRO A 73 -13.32 -8.52 13.83
N ILE A 74 -12.78 -8.45 12.60
CA ILE A 74 -11.71 -9.35 12.14
C ILE A 74 -10.43 -9.21 12.96
N THR A 75 -10.12 -7.99 13.45
CA THR A 75 -8.92 -7.74 14.24
C THR A 75 -8.94 -8.42 15.62
N GLY A 76 -10.13 -8.80 16.10
CA GLY A 76 -10.27 -9.60 17.30
C GLY A 76 -9.52 -10.95 17.26
N ARG A 77 -9.26 -11.48 16.07
CA ARG A 77 -8.43 -12.67 15.90
C ARG A 77 -6.97 -12.42 16.31
N LEU A 78 -6.46 -11.20 16.11
CA LEU A 78 -5.12 -10.80 16.54
C LEU A 78 -5.04 -10.76 18.07
N SER A 79 -6.00 -10.14 18.74
CA SER A 79 -6.03 -10.09 20.22
C SER A 79 -6.19 -11.46 20.88
N LEU A 80 -6.74 -12.44 20.14
CA LEU A 80 -6.87 -13.83 20.59
C LEU A 80 -5.67 -14.71 20.20
N GLY A 81 -4.59 -14.14 19.65
CA GLY A 81 -3.40 -14.86 19.22
C GLY A 81 -3.69 -15.93 18.15
N LYS A 82 -4.61 -15.64 17.20
CA LYS A 82 -4.96 -16.56 16.12
C LYS A 82 -4.10 -16.38 14.87
N TYR A 83 -3.29 -15.35 14.82
CA TYR A 83 -2.25 -15.11 13.82
C TYR A 83 -0.88 -15.30 14.46
N ASP A 84 0.05 -15.84 13.69
CA ASP A 84 1.44 -16.03 14.10
C ASP A 84 2.24 -14.73 13.93
N LEU A 85 1.82 -13.89 12.98
CA LEU A 85 2.52 -12.68 12.58
C LEU A 85 1.55 -11.63 12.02
N LEU A 86 1.84 -10.35 12.29
CA LEU A 86 1.26 -9.21 11.59
C LEU A 86 2.37 -8.46 10.85
N ILE A 87 2.19 -8.23 9.55
CA ILE A 87 3.09 -7.39 8.73
C ILE A 87 2.34 -6.14 8.33
N VAL A 88 2.98 -4.97 8.43
CA VAL A 88 2.44 -3.69 7.93
C VAL A 88 3.45 -3.12 6.95
N SER A 89 3.18 -3.30 5.67
CA SER A 89 4.10 -2.90 4.59
C SER A 89 3.33 -2.53 3.32
N PRO A 90 3.57 -1.33 2.75
CA PRO A 90 4.34 -0.24 3.32
C PRO A 90 3.55 0.50 4.43
N THR A 91 4.26 1.21 5.34
CA THR A 91 3.63 1.96 6.43
C THR A 91 3.86 3.46 6.28
N THR A 92 2.77 4.24 6.07
CA THR A 92 2.86 5.70 5.97
C THR A 92 3.23 6.36 7.29
N ALA A 93 3.87 7.53 7.23
CA ALA A 93 4.13 8.38 8.39
C ALA A 93 2.87 8.66 9.25
N ASN A 94 1.72 8.87 8.61
CA ASN A 94 0.45 9.06 9.33
C ASN A 94 0.07 7.81 10.15
N THR A 95 0.25 6.62 9.61
CA THR A 95 -0.02 5.36 10.31
C THR A 95 0.97 5.16 11.46
N VAL A 96 2.27 5.41 11.23
CA VAL A 96 3.30 5.40 12.27
C VAL A 96 2.93 6.36 13.40
N ALA A 97 2.62 7.62 13.09
CA ALA A 97 2.22 8.63 14.07
C ALA A 97 1.02 8.17 14.90
N LYS A 98 -0.02 7.61 14.28
CA LYS A 98 -1.19 7.08 14.99
C LYS A 98 -0.82 5.97 15.96
N ILE A 99 -0.01 5.00 15.51
CA ILE A 99 0.40 3.86 16.33
C ILE A 99 1.19 4.32 17.56
N VAL A 100 2.19 5.19 17.41
CA VAL A 100 3.01 5.65 18.53
C VAL A 100 2.26 6.53 19.54
N HIS A 101 1.14 7.12 19.11
CA HIS A 101 0.22 7.87 19.97
C HIS A 101 -0.99 7.06 20.46
N GLY A 102 -1.03 5.74 20.17
CA GLY A 102 -2.11 4.85 20.62
C GLY A 102 -3.46 5.09 19.93
N ILE A 103 -3.47 5.73 18.75
CA ILE A 103 -4.68 5.99 17.96
C ILE A 103 -4.97 4.80 17.07
N SER A 104 -6.14 4.15 17.25
CA SER A 104 -6.54 2.93 16.53
C SER A 104 -7.89 3.10 15.84
N ASP A 105 -8.02 4.13 15.01
CA ASP A 105 -9.24 4.59 14.34
C ASP A 105 -9.42 4.06 12.91
N THR A 106 -8.45 3.31 12.38
CA THR A 106 -8.51 2.63 11.09
C THR A 106 -8.33 1.12 11.27
N LEU A 107 -8.72 0.32 10.27
CA LEU A 107 -8.54 -1.13 10.30
C LEU A 107 -7.08 -1.51 10.58
N VAL A 108 -6.13 -0.85 9.93
CA VAL A 108 -4.69 -1.14 10.08
C VAL A 108 -4.18 -0.76 11.48
N THR A 109 -4.48 0.45 11.96
CA THR A 109 -4.04 0.87 13.31
C THR A 109 -4.72 0.05 14.40
N ASN A 110 -5.97 -0.36 14.19
CA ASN A 110 -6.67 -1.27 15.09
C ASN A 110 -6.03 -2.67 15.06
N ALA A 111 -5.65 -3.19 13.88
CA ALA A 111 -4.95 -4.47 13.77
C ALA A 111 -3.66 -4.46 14.60
N VAL A 112 -2.84 -3.42 14.50
CA VAL A 112 -1.59 -3.27 15.30
C VAL A 112 -1.91 -3.22 16.80
N ALA A 113 -2.91 -2.43 17.21
CA ALA A 113 -3.30 -2.36 18.62
C ALA A 113 -3.80 -3.71 19.16
N GLN A 114 -4.55 -4.48 18.37
CA GLN A 114 -5.03 -5.82 18.75
C GLN A 114 -3.91 -6.86 18.72
N ALA A 115 -2.94 -6.74 17.80
CA ALA A 115 -1.74 -7.58 17.77
C ALA A 115 -0.93 -7.42 19.06
N GLY A 116 -0.68 -6.18 19.51
CA GLY A 116 -0.01 -5.91 20.78
C GLY A 116 -0.73 -6.54 21.99
N LYS A 117 -2.08 -6.45 22.06
CA LYS A 117 -2.88 -7.10 23.11
C LYS A 117 -2.78 -8.62 23.07
N GLY A 118 -2.71 -9.21 21.87
CA GLY A 118 -2.58 -10.66 21.68
C GLY A 118 -1.15 -11.17 21.71
N ARG A 119 -0.17 -10.29 21.92
CA ARG A 119 1.28 -10.58 21.83
C ARG A 119 1.67 -11.21 20.49
N VAL A 120 1.00 -10.82 19.42
CA VAL A 120 1.34 -11.21 18.06
C VAL A 120 2.50 -10.31 17.59
N ARG A 121 3.61 -10.93 17.18
CA ARG A 121 4.77 -10.23 16.62
C ARG A 121 4.35 -9.36 15.44
N THR A 122 4.79 -8.12 15.40
CA THR A 122 4.43 -7.17 14.34
C THR A 122 5.69 -6.67 13.64
N LEU A 123 5.78 -6.91 12.32
CA LEU A 123 6.87 -6.42 11.47
C LEU A 123 6.36 -5.26 10.63
N MET A 124 7.14 -4.18 10.54
CA MET A 124 6.70 -2.98 9.84
C MET A 124 7.78 -2.45 8.90
N VAL A 125 7.34 -1.91 7.76
CA VAL A 125 8.21 -1.21 6.80
C VAL A 125 7.73 0.24 6.69
N PRO A 126 8.19 1.14 7.59
CA PRO A 126 7.90 2.57 7.48
C PRO A 126 8.54 3.14 6.22
N VAL A 127 7.89 4.13 5.60
CA VAL A 127 8.45 4.79 4.41
C VAL A 127 9.30 6.01 4.76
N ASP A 128 9.19 6.52 5.98
CA ASP A 128 9.94 7.68 6.48
C ASP A 128 10.85 7.21 7.62
N ILE A 129 12.07 6.76 7.28
CA ILE A 129 13.00 6.14 8.24
C ILE A 129 14.15 7.07 8.55
N GLU A 130 14.76 7.68 7.53
CA GLU A 130 15.94 8.53 7.65
C GLU A 130 15.66 9.95 7.18
N PRO A 131 16.34 10.96 7.78
CA PRO A 131 16.22 12.33 7.31
C PRO A 131 16.82 12.49 5.91
N GLY A 132 16.21 13.34 5.11
CA GLY A 132 16.69 13.62 3.75
C GLY A 132 15.56 13.57 2.72
N ASP A 133 15.95 13.32 1.49
CA ASP A 133 15.05 13.25 0.36
C ASP A 133 14.96 11.81 -0.16
N VAL A 134 13.76 11.35 -0.47
CA VAL A 134 13.50 10.04 -1.06
C VAL A 134 12.90 10.18 -2.43
N GLU A 135 13.30 9.33 -3.35
CA GLU A 135 12.65 9.21 -4.66
C GLU A 135 11.44 8.31 -4.58
N THR A 136 10.33 8.75 -5.16
CA THR A 136 9.11 7.95 -5.29
C THR A 136 8.54 8.07 -6.70
N ILE A 137 7.68 7.12 -7.07
CA ILE A 137 7.09 7.04 -8.42
C ILE A 137 5.64 7.52 -8.35
N LEU A 138 5.30 8.47 -9.22
CA LEU A 138 3.92 8.94 -9.36
C LEU A 138 3.09 8.00 -10.24
N PRO A 139 1.76 7.93 -10.00
CA PRO A 139 0.83 7.25 -10.89
C PRO A 139 0.73 7.97 -12.24
N SER A 140 -0.01 7.35 -13.18
CA SER A 140 -0.24 7.92 -14.52
C SER A 140 -0.91 9.28 -14.46
N LYS A 141 -0.49 10.22 -15.33
CA LYS A 141 -0.99 11.60 -15.37
C LYS A 141 -1.12 12.11 -16.79
N LEU A 142 -2.17 12.91 -17.05
CA LEU A 142 -2.33 13.68 -18.27
C LEU A 142 -1.74 15.10 -18.09
N GLU A 143 -0.74 15.46 -18.89
CA GLU A 143 -0.15 16.79 -18.95
C GLU A 143 -0.99 17.68 -19.88
N LYS A 144 -1.94 18.42 -19.32
CA LYS A 144 -2.89 19.26 -20.08
C LYS A 144 -2.21 20.28 -20.99
N THR A 145 -1.02 20.76 -20.63
CA THR A 145 -0.24 21.73 -21.43
C THR A 145 0.33 21.12 -22.70
N LYS A 146 0.53 19.81 -22.75
CA LYS A 146 1.03 19.08 -23.92
C LYS A 146 -0.12 18.54 -24.78
N CYS A 147 -1.30 18.34 -24.19
CA CYS A 147 -2.46 17.77 -24.86
C CYS A 147 -2.98 18.72 -25.95
N GLN A 148 -2.93 18.28 -27.21
CA GLN A 148 -3.35 19.07 -28.38
C GLN A 148 -4.86 18.98 -28.64
N LYS A 149 -5.62 18.29 -27.82
CA LYS A 149 -7.08 18.10 -27.96
C LYS A 149 -7.48 17.60 -29.36
N CYS A 150 -6.84 16.50 -29.78
CA CYS A 150 -7.08 15.87 -31.07
C CYS A 150 -8.58 15.53 -31.25
N ASP A 151 -9.11 15.56 -32.48
CA ASP A 151 -10.50 15.21 -32.79
C ASP A 151 -10.83 13.79 -32.29
N GLU A 152 -9.87 12.88 -32.39
CA GLU A 152 -9.92 11.53 -31.85
C GLU A 152 -8.71 11.28 -30.94
N CYS A 153 -8.94 10.90 -29.69
CA CYS A 153 -7.89 10.64 -28.73
C CYS A 153 -7.44 9.19 -28.78
N GLU A 154 -6.40 8.88 -29.55
CA GLU A 154 -5.85 7.52 -29.68
C GLU A 154 -5.48 6.89 -28.35
N ALA A 155 -4.95 7.65 -27.42
CA ALA A 155 -4.62 7.17 -26.07
C ALA A 155 -5.87 6.73 -25.28
N ALA A 156 -7.01 7.42 -25.46
CA ALA A 156 -8.26 7.03 -24.82
C ALA A 156 -8.85 5.77 -25.47
N LEU A 157 -8.80 5.67 -26.80
CA LEU A 157 -9.28 4.50 -27.53
C LEU A 157 -8.46 3.23 -27.22
N ALA A 158 -7.16 3.38 -27.04
CA ALA A 158 -6.27 2.27 -26.74
C ALA A 158 -6.27 1.85 -25.26
N CYS A 159 -6.93 2.60 -24.37
CA CYS A 159 -6.97 2.28 -22.96
C CYS A 159 -7.86 1.06 -22.69
N PRO A 160 -7.31 -0.10 -22.24
CA PRO A 160 -8.09 -1.33 -22.09
C PRO A 160 -9.22 -1.20 -21.07
N ASN A 161 -9.08 -0.31 -20.08
CA ASN A 161 -10.05 -0.11 -19.01
C ASN A 161 -10.87 1.17 -19.16
N GLY A 162 -10.71 1.92 -20.26
CA GLY A 162 -11.42 3.18 -20.46
C GLY A 162 -11.10 4.23 -19.35
N ALA A 163 -9.87 4.19 -18.83
CA ALA A 163 -9.47 5.08 -17.73
C ALA A 163 -9.19 6.52 -18.20
N ILE A 164 -9.00 6.75 -19.50
CA ILE A 164 -8.69 8.09 -20.01
C ILE A 164 -9.98 8.79 -20.43
N ILE A 165 -10.28 9.88 -19.74
CA ILE A 165 -11.28 10.86 -20.15
C ILE A 165 -10.55 11.80 -21.10
N ALA A 166 -10.88 11.68 -22.41
CA ALA A 166 -10.16 12.37 -23.47
C ALA A 166 -10.01 13.88 -23.19
N HIS A 167 -8.77 14.38 -23.21
CA HIS A 167 -8.38 15.78 -23.00
C HIS A 167 -8.61 16.34 -21.59
N GLU A 168 -9.19 15.55 -20.68
CA GLU A 168 -9.54 16.02 -19.35
C GLU A 168 -8.62 15.44 -18.27
N GLU A 169 -8.65 14.12 -18.06
CA GLU A 169 -7.90 13.48 -16.98
C GLU A 169 -7.74 11.96 -17.22
N ILE A 170 -6.97 11.34 -16.34
CA ILE A 170 -6.92 9.89 -16.21
C ILE A 170 -7.63 9.52 -14.90
N ASP A 171 -8.70 8.74 -15.00
CA ASP A 171 -9.37 8.13 -13.86
C ASP A 171 -8.44 7.08 -13.24
N LEU A 172 -7.76 7.46 -12.17
CA LEU A 172 -6.75 6.61 -11.52
C LEU A 172 -7.36 5.37 -10.85
N LEU A 173 -8.68 5.37 -10.58
CA LEU A 173 -9.37 4.20 -10.02
C LEU A 173 -9.67 3.13 -11.08
N LYS A 174 -9.62 3.49 -12.37
CA LYS A 174 -9.72 2.57 -13.50
C LYS A 174 -8.37 2.25 -14.14
N CYS A 175 -7.38 3.10 -13.93
CA CYS A 175 -6.06 2.96 -14.53
C CYS A 175 -5.31 1.78 -13.92
N ILE A 176 -4.85 0.85 -14.74
CA ILE A 176 -4.04 -0.31 -14.33
C ILE A 176 -2.53 -0.10 -14.51
N GLY A 177 -2.09 1.13 -14.82
CA GLY A 177 -0.67 1.46 -14.95
C GLY A 177 0.07 0.79 -16.13
N CYS A 178 -0.64 0.25 -17.12
CA CYS A 178 -0.03 -0.55 -18.21
C CYS A 178 0.90 0.24 -19.16
N GLY A 179 0.83 1.58 -19.15
CA GLY A 179 1.70 2.44 -19.97
C GLY A 179 1.27 2.62 -21.43
N THR A 180 0.35 1.82 -21.98
CA THR A 180 -0.08 1.84 -23.39
C THR A 180 -0.42 3.25 -23.89
N CYS A 181 -1.11 4.05 -23.09
CA CYS A 181 -1.50 5.40 -23.43
C CYS A 181 -0.31 6.37 -23.58
N LYS A 182 0.79 6.14 -22.87
CA LYS A 182 2.03 6.93 -23.01
C LYS A 182 2.67 6.66 -24.34
N ASP A 183 2.74 5.39 -24.77
CA ASP A 183 3.43 4.98 -25.98
C ASP A 183 2.64 5.39 -27.25
N ILE A 184 1.30 5.49 -27.13
CA ILE A 184 0.41 5.81 -28.26
C ILE A 184 0.18 7.31 -28.44
N CYS A 185 0.26 8.12 -27.36
CA CYS A 185 0.02 9.55 -27.47
C CYS A 185 1.17 10.25 -28.24
N PRO A 186 0.90 10.78 -29.46
CA PRO A 186 1.97 11.33 -30.30
C PRO A 186 2.55 12.67 -29.80
N TYR A 187 1.95 13.24 -28.75
CA TYR A 187 2.34 14.52 -28.18
C TYR A 187 2.99 14.39 -26.81
N ASP A 188 3.32 13.18 -26.37
CA ASP A 188 3.87 12.92 -25.00
C ASP A 188 3.03 13.58 -23.90
N ALA A 189 1.73 13.68 -24.10
CA ALA A 189 0.83 14.30 -23.12
C ALA A 189 0.49 13.37 -21.94
N VAL A 190 0.83 12.09 -22.04
CA VAL A 190 0.63 11.13 -20.94
C VAL A 190 1.98 10.76 -20.34
N SER A 191 2.09 10.86 -19.02
CA SER A 191 3.23 10.35 -18.25
C SER A 191 2.80 9.21 -17.36
N THR A 192 3.65 8.17 -17.28
CA THR A 192 3.49 7.03 -16.37
C THR A 192 4.81 6.79 -15.67
N GLY A 193 4.80 6.48 -14.39
CA GLY A 193 6.01 6.17 -13.64
C GLY A 193 6.99 7.34 -13.51
N LYS A 194 6.50 8.59 -13.42
CA LYS A 194 7.36 9.76 -13.21
C LYS A 194 7.96 9.72 -11.81
N ILE A 195 9.29 9.76 -11.74
CA ILE A 195 10.02 9.87 -10.47
C ILE A 195 9.95 11.31 -9.95
N ILE A 196 9.65 11.46 -8.67
CA ILE A 196 9.74 12.72 -7.93
C ILE A 196 10.54 12.53 -6.65
N THR A 197 11.15 13.60 -6.17
CA THR A 197 11.84 13.66 -4.88
C THR A 197 10.92 14.26 -3.83
N MET A 198 10.82 13.60 -2.67
CA MET A 198 10.03 14.06 -1.52
C MET A 198 10.92 14.23 -0.31
N HIS A 199 10.74 15.31 0.42
CA HIS A 199 11.45 15.58 1.66
C HIS A 199 10.79 14.89 2.85
N MET A 200 11.59 14.15 3.66
CA MET A 200 11.13 13.52 4.89
C MET A 200 11.09 14.55 6.02
N ARG A 201 9.90 14.72 6.65
CA ARG A 201 9.75 15.65 7.77
C ARG A 201 10.40 15.10 9.03
N GLU A 202 11.07 15.96 9.81
CA GLU A 202 11.72 15.58 11.06
C GLU A 202 10.76 14.86 12.03
N ILE A 203 9.53 15.33 12.17
CA ILE A 203 8.51 14.71 13.02
C ILE A 203 8.17 13.27 12.62
N ASP A 204 8.22 12.95 11.31
CA ASP A 204 7.92 11.60 10.82
C ASP A 204 9.05 10.64 11.18
N ILE A 205 10.31 11.11 11.08
CA ILE A 205 11.49 10.37 11.50
C ILE A 205 11.47 10.14 13.02
N GLU A 206 11.18 11.16 13.83
CA GLU A 206 11.03 11.02 15.28
C GLU A 206 9.97 9.98 15.67
N ASN A 207 8.83 9.97 14.96
CA ASN A 207 7.78 8.98 15.21
C ASN A 207 8.24 7.57 14.83
N THR A 208 8.99 7.39 13.74
CA THR A 208 9.57 6.09 13.38
C THR A 208 10.59 5.62 14.43
N GLN A 209 11.40 6.53 15.00
CA GLN A 209 12.30 6.20 16.10
C GLN A 209 11.56 5.81 17.39
N LYS A 210 10.38 6.39 17.65
CA LYS A 210 9.52 5.99 18.78
C LYS A 210 8.92 4.61 18.51
N LEU A 211 8.46 4.35 17.28
CA LEU A 211 7.91 3.07 16.86
C LEU A 211 8.90 1.93 17.08
N GLN A 212 10.17 2.13 16.73
CA GLN A 212 11.26 1.15 16.90
C GLN A 212 11.47 0.71 18.35
N LYS A 213 11.06 1.54 19.31
CA LYS A 213 11.19 1.26 20.75
C LYS A 213 9.95 0.59 21.36
N MET A 214 8.90 0.38 20.56
CA MET A 214 7.67 -0.23 21.07
C MET A 214 7.81 -1.74 21.17
N GLU A 215 7.35 -2.30 22.29
CA GLU A 215 7.36 -3.75 22.53
C GLU A 215 6.56 -4.50 21.48
N GLY A 216 7.13 -5.58 20.94
CA GLY A 216 6.48 -6.46 19.96
C GLY A 216 6.44 -5.92 18.53
N ILE A 217 7.08 -4.78 18.26
CA ILE A 217 7.23 -4.19 16.94
C ILE A 217 8.69 -4.24 16.51
N GLU A 218 8.93 -4.71 15.29
CA GLU A 218 10.23 -4.67 14.62
C GLU A 218 10.08 -3.91 13.31
N ILE A 219 11.03 -3.03 12.98
CA ILE A 219 11.01 -2.26 11.75
C ILE A 219 12.10 -2.71 10.78
N PHE A 220 11.81 -2.58 9.49
CA PHE A 220 12.69 -2.95 8.39
C PHE A 220 12.71 -1.83 7.35
N ASP A 221 13.84 -1.66 6.68
CA ASP A 221 14.04 -0.60 5.70
C ASP A 221 13.34 -0.92 4.38
N THR A 222 13.18 -2.21 4.06
CA THR A 222 12.56 -2.68 2.81
C THR A 222 11.70 -3.92 3.05
N PRO A 223 10.70 -4.20 2.18
CA PRO A 223 9.97 -5.46 2.21
C PRO A 223 10.87 -6.68 2.05
N GLN A 224 11.97 -6.56 1.27
CA GLN A 224 12.92 -7.68 1.09
C GLN A 224 13.69 -7.98 2.38
N SER A 225 14.21 -6.97 3.07
CA SER A 225 14.90 -7.19 4.35
C SER A 225 13.99 -7.81 5.41
N LEU A 226 12.68 -7.49 5.35
CA LEU A 226 11.68 -8.14 6.19
C LEU A 226 11.56 -9.63 5.83
N LEU A 227 11.43 -9.99 4.53
CA LEU A 227 11.36 -11.39 4.10
C LEU A 227 12.61 -12.18 4.53
N ASP A 228 13.79 -11.60 4.32
CA ASP A 228 15.07 -12.23 4.67
C ASP A 228 15.17 -12.53 6.19
N SER A 229 14.45 -11.77 7.03
CA SER A 229 14.42 -11.98 8.49
C SER A 229 13.52 -13.14 8.93
N LEU A 230 12.70 -13.68 8.04
CA LEU A 230 11.74 -14.72 8.39
C LEU A 230 12.28 -16.15 8.26
N ASP A 231 13.54 -16.32 7.81
CA ASP A 231 14.20 -17.64 7.65
C ASP A 231 13.29 -18.68 6.95
N LEU A 232 12.59 -18.25 5.87
CA LEU A 232 11.60 -19.06 5.13
C LEU A 232 12.22 -19.74 3.90
#